data_51a8e92c24c9587fa77dc31a3ac04fb5
#
_entry.id   51a8e92c24c9587fa77dc31a3ac04fb5
#
_cell.length_a   1.000
_cell.length_b   1.000
_cell.length_c   1.000
_cell.angle_alpha   90.00
_cell.angle_beta   90.00
_cell.angle_gamma   90.00
#
_symmetry.space_group_name_H-M   'P 1'
#
loop_
_entity.id
_entity.type
_entity.pdbx_description
1 polymer ?
#
loop_
_entity_poly.entity_id
_entity_poly.type
_entity_poly.pdbx_seq_one_letter_code
_entity_poly.pdbx_strand_id
1 'polypeptide(L)'
;MTILVINPGSTSTKVSVYEDDEPILVRSIRHTVEELAQFSKITQQLDFRRRLVEDEIREAGLPLKFDAVIGRGGLLKPIPGGVYLVNEEMCHETYTAPRQHACNLGCIIAYMIAKEAGCPAYIADPGVVDELEDEARVCGSPLMHRICIWHALNQKAIARRYARSIGRRYEDLNLIVCHLGGGISIAAHRKGRAIDANNALDGEGPFSPERAGTLGRERSFAVEGVVGIDGAT
;
A
#
# COMPACT_ATOMS: atom_id res chain seq x y z
N MET A 1 -6.16 -1.92 24.29
CA MET A 1 -6.51 -1.01 23.18
C MET A 1 -6.97 -1.85 22.01
N THR A 2 -8.17 -1.56 21.47
CA THR A 2 -8.76 -2.33 20.36
C THR A 2 -8.55 -1.59 19.04
N ILE A 3 -7.84 -2.20 18.09
CA ILE A 3 -7.50 -1.60 16.80
C ILE A 3 -8.07 -2.43 15.66
N LEU A 4 -8.84 -1.79 14.77
CA LEU A 4 -9.24 -2.37 13.50
C LEU A 4 -8.20 -2.04 12.42
N VAL A 5 -7.77 -3.05 11.66
CA VAL A 5 -6.82 -2.89 10.54
C VAL A 5 -7.46 -3.36 9.23
N ILE A 6 -7.41 -2.51 8.20
CA ILE A 6 -8.04 -2.75 6.91
C ILE A 6 -7.01 -2.63 5.79
N ASN A 7 -6.84 -3.70 5.01
CA ASN A 7 -5.87 -3.75 3.91
C ASN A 7 -6.53 -4.26 2.62
N PRO A 8 -7.13 -3.36 1.83
CA PRO A 8 -7.65 -3.71 0.51
C PRO A 8 -6.51 -3.99 -0.48
N GLY A 9 -6.57 -5.15 -1.11
CA GLY A 9 -5.73 -5.54 -2.24
C GLY A 9 -6.55 -5.70 -3.53
N SER A 10 -5.88 -6.00 -4.64
CA SER A 10 -6.54 -6.14 -5.95
C SER A 10 -7.64 -7.22 -5.91
N THR A 11 -7.32 -8.39 -5.37
CA THR A 11 -8.20 -9.58 -5.37
C THR A 11 -8.69 -9.98 -3.98
N SER A 12 -8.41 -9.19 -2.95
CA SER A 12 -8.85 -9.49 -1.58
C SER A 12 -8.91 -8.25 -0.71
N THR A 13 -9.67 -8.34 0.38
CA THR A 13 -9.63 -7.37 1.48
C THR A 13 -9.25 -8.11 2.75
N LYS A 14 -8.14 -7.71 3.37
CA LYS A 14 -7.73 -8.28 4.66
C LYS A 14 -8.24 -7.38 5.78
N VAL A 15 -8.82 -8.02 6.80
CA VAL A 15 -9.36 -7.38 7.99
C VAL A 15 -8.74 -8.05 9.20
N SER A 16 -8.30 -7.27 10.16
CA SER A 16 -7.82 -7.78 11.44
C SER A 16 -8.24 -6.86 12.57
N VAL A 17 -8.59 -7.44 13.70
CA VAL A 17 -8.82 -6.71 14.94
C VAL A 17 -7.80 -7.19 15.95
N TYR A 18 -7.14 -6.24 16.59
CA TYR A 18 -6.17 -6.48 17.63
C TYR A 18 -6.69 -5.96 18.97
N GLU A 19 -6.43 -6.70 20.02
CA GLU A 19 -6.50 -6.21 21.39
C GLU A 19 -5.06 -6.11 21.91
N ASP A 20 -4.58 -4.89 22.09
CA ASP A 20 -3.17 -4.57 22.29
C ASP A 20 -2.29 -5.17 21.15
N ASP A 21 -1.41 -6.11 21.44
CA ASP A 21 -0.53 -6.77 20.46
C ASP A 21 -1.09 -8.11 19.95
N GLU A 22 -2.24 -8.58 20.47
CA GLU A 22 -2.80 -9.89 20.14
C GLU A 22 -3.92 -9.78 19.09
N PRO A 23 -3.84 -10.53 18.00
CA PRO A 23 -4.91 -10.56 17.00
C PRO A 23 -6.11 -11.38 17.51
N ILE A 24 -7.24 -10.74 17.72
CA ILE A 24 -8.51 -11.41 18.09
C ILE A 24 -9.38 -11.76 16.87
N LEU A 25 -9.13 -11.13 15.73
CA LEU A 25 -9.74 -11.45 14.45
C LEU A 25 -8.70 -11.27 13.35
N VAL A 26 -8.57 -12.27 12.46
CA VAL A 26 -7.81 -12.16 11.20
C VAL A 26 -8.62 -12.83 10.10
N ARG A 27 -8.99 -12.07 9.08
CA ARG A 27 -9.76 -12.54 7.93
C ARG A 27 -9.12 -12.07 6.62
N SER A 28 -9.27 -12.89 5.59
CA SER A 28 -8.88 -12.55 4.23
C SER A 28 -10.04 -12.86 3.30
N ILE A 29 -10.80 -11.83 2.97
CA ILE A 29 -11.97 -11.87 2.10
C ILE A 29 -11.45 -11.88 0.67
N ARG A 30 -11.61 -12.98 -0.05
CA ARG A 30 -11.28 -13.09 -1.47
C ARG A 30 -12.44 -12.57 -2.32
N HIS A 31 -12.11 -11.83 -3.34
CA HIS A 31 -13.09 -11.34 -4.32
C HIS A 31 -12.96 -12.14 -5.60
N THR A 32 -14.08 -12.63 -6.12
CA THR A 32 -14.08 -13.29 -7.41
C THR A 32 -13.96 -12.28 -8.57
N VAL A 33 -13.61 -12.78 -9.74
CA VAL A 33 -13.53 -11.94 -10.94
C VAL A 33 -14.90 -11.35 -11.27
N GLU A 34 -15.95 -12.14 -11.10
CA GLU A 34 -17.34 -11.76 -11.35
C GLU A 34 -17.81 -10.65 -10.41
N GLU A 35 -17.46 -10.73 -9.11
CA GLU A 35 -17.77 -9.68 -8.13
C GLU A 35 -17.09 -8.36 -8.49
N LEU A 36 -15.83 -8.41 -8.90
CA LEU A 36 -15.08 -7.21 -9.24
C LEU A 36 -15.45 -6.65 -10.62
N ALA A 37 -15.86 -7.49 -11.58
CA ALA A 37 -16.26 -7.07 -12.92
C ALA A 37 -17.52 -6.17 -12.95
N GLN A 38 -18.30 -6.15 -11.86
CA GLN A 38 -19.45 -5.24 -11.72
C GLN A 38 -19.03 -3.76 -11.59
N PHE A 39 -17.77 -3.49 -11.29
CA PHE A 39 -17.25 -2.16 -11.05
C PHE A 39 -16.30 -1.74 -12.17
N SER A 40 -16.64 -0.69 -12.90
CA SER A 40 -15.77 -0.15 -13.95
C SER A 40 -14.58 0.66 -13.39
N LYS A 41 -14.66 1.08 -12.12
CA LYS A 41 -13.62 1.85 -11.42
C LYS A 41 -13.41 1.32 -10.01
N ILE A 42 -12.18 1.43 -9.51
CA ILE A 42 -11.83 1.02 -8.13
C ILE A 42 -12.67 1.79 -7.09
N THR A 43 -12.91 3.07 -7.31
CA THR A 43 -13.69 3.90 -6.38
C THR A 43 -15.13 3.42 -6.18
N GLN A 44 -15.72 2.75 -7.17
CA GLN A 44 -17.06 2.18 -7.06
C GLN A 44 -17.13 0.97 -6.12
N GLN A 45 -15.98 0.36 -5.79
CA GLN A 45 -15.90 -0.77 -4.86
C GLN A 45 -15.94 -0.31 -3.39
N LEU A 46 -15.99 0.99 -3.11
CA LEU A 46 -15.87 1.54 -1.76
C LEU A 46 -16.92 0.96 -0.80
N ASP A 47 -18.20 1.12 -1.11
CA ASP A 47 -19.30 0.64 -0.26
C ASP A 47 -19.36 -0.90 -0.21
N PHE A 48 -19.05 -1.57 -1.31
CA PHE A 48 -18.97 -3.02 -1.35
C PHE A 48 -17.92 -3.53 -0.35
N ARG A 49 -16.69 -3.03 -0.44
CA ARG A 49 -15.60 -3.46 0.44
C ARG A 49 -15.80 -3.03 1.90
N ARG A 50 -16.38 -1.85 2.12
CA ARG A 50 -16.72 -1.40 3.46
C ARG A 50 -17.71 -2.37 4.13
N ARG A 51 -18.81 -2.71 3.47
CA ARG A 51 -19.82 -3.65 3.99
C ARG A 51 -19.20 -5.00 4.34
N LEU A 52 -18.37 -5.55 3.47
CA LEU A 52 -17.67 -6.81 3.75
C LEU A 52 -16.82 -6.74 5.01
N VAL A 53 -16.12 -5.63 5.25
CA VAL A 53 -15.35 -5.42 6.49
C VAL A 53 -16.26 -5.41 7.72
N GLU A 54 -17.36 -4.70 7.65
CA GLU A 54 -18.32 -4.60 8.76
C GLU A 54 -19.02 -5.94 9.03
N ASP A 55 -19.37 -6.68 7.99
CA ASP A 55 -20.03 -7.99 8.10
C ASP A 55 -19.10 -9.02 8.75
N GLU A 56 -17.82 -9.09 8.35
CA GLU A 56 -16.84 -9.97 9.01
C GLU A 56 -16.66 -9.68 10.51
N ILE A 57 -16.73 -8.41 10.90
CA ILE A 57 -16.65 -8.02 12.31
C ILE A 57 -17.91 -8.47 13.05
N ARG A 58 -19.12 -8.27 12.47
CA ARG A 58 -20.39 -8.70 13.05
C ARG A 58 -20.49 -10.22 13.15
N GLU A 59 -20.08 -10.95 12.10
CA GLU A 59 -20.07 -12.42 12.09
C GLU A 59 -19.11 -13.02 13.13
N ALA A 60 -18.02 -12.28 13.44
CA ALA A 60 -17.13 -12.65 14.54
C ALA A 60 -17.72 -12.34 15.94
N GLY A 61 -18.91 -11.74 16.01
CA GLY A 61 -19.52 -11.34 17.28
C GLY A 61 -18.85 -10.13 17.96
N LEU A 62 -18.03 -9.38 17.21
CA LEU A 62 -17.32 -8.23 17.75
C LEU A 62 -18.14 -6.95 17.58
N PRO A 63 -18.11 -6.03 18.57
CA PRO A 63 -18.75 -4.73 18.42
C PRO A 63 -17.98 -3.85 17.44
N LEU A 64 -18.66 -3.00 16.68
CA LEU A 64 -18.07 -1.94 15.86
C LEU A 64 -17.60 -0.75 16.74
N LYS A 65 -16.79 -1.05 17.73
CA LYS A 65 -16.23 -0.08 18.67
C LYS A 65 -14.75 -0.30 18.81
N PHE A 66 -13.96 0.70 18.45
CA PHE A 66 -12.50 0.64 18.41
C PHE A 66 -11.89 1.87 19.05
N ASP A 67 -10.65 1.75 19.53
CA ASP A 67 -9.86 2.89 19.98
C ASP A 67 -9.20 3.60 18.77
N ALA A 68 -8.97 2.86 17.68
CA ALA A 68 -8.48 3.40 16.42
C ALA A 68 -8.81 2.46 15.24
N VAL A 69 -8.89 3.02 14.04
CA VAL A 69 -8.96 2.27 12.79
C VAL A 69 -7.75 2.60 11.93
N ILE A 70 -7.06 1.57 11.44
CA ILE A 70 -5.88 1.75 10.57
C ILE A 70 -6.20 1.20 9.19
N GLY A 71 -6.15 2.08 8.18
CA GLY A 71 -6.25 1.72 6.79
C GLY A 71 -4.88 1.58 6.14
N ARG A 72 -4.74 0.68 5.15
CA ARG A 72 -3.61 0.76 4.24
C ARG A 72 -3.72 2.07 3.47
N GLY A 73 -2.68 2.92 3.54
CA GLY A 73 -2.63 4.19 2.84
C GLY A 73 -2.63 3.99 1.32
N GLY A 74 -3.35 4.88 0.61
CA GLY A 74 -3.47 4.89 -0.84
C GLY A 74 -2.32 5.62 -1.55
N LEU A 75 -2.55 5.90 -2.84
CA LEU A 75 -1.65 6.66 -3.69
C LEU A 75 -1.92 8.16 -3.52
N LEU A 76 -1.42 8.69 -2.43
CA LEU A 76 -1.37 10.11 -2.09
C LEU A 76 -0.22 10.79 -2.85
N LYS A 77 -0.10 12.11 -2.70
CA LYS A 77 1.17 12.79 -2.99
C LYS A 77 2.31 12.21 -2.13
N PRO A 78 3.56 12.30 -2.58
CA PRO A 78 4.71 11.81 -1.83
C PRO A 78 4.79 12.45 -0.43
N ILE A 79 4.97 11.61 0.59
CA ILE A 79 5.12 12.03 1.99
C ILE A 79 6.26 11.25 2.66
N PRO A 80 6.89 11.77 3.71
CA PRO A 80 7.84 11.00 4.52
C PRO A 80 7.23 9.75 5.14
N GLY A 81 8.06 8.80 5.59
CA GLY A 81 7.61 7.66 6.38
C GLY A 81 7.04 8.10 7.72
N GLY A 82 5.95 7.45 8.17
CA GLY A 82 5.31 7.77 9.44
C GLY A 82 3.88 7.25 9.56
N VAL A 83 3.26 7.60 10.68
CA VAL A 83 1.83 7.36 10.96
C VAL A 83 1.10 8.69 10.84
N TYR A 84 0.03 8.72 10.07
CA TYR A 84 -0.73 9.93 9.77
C TYR A 84 -2.19 9.78 10.17
N LEU A 85 -2.71 10.79 10.85
CA LEU A 85 -4.16 10.91 11.08
C LEU A 85 -4.86 11.16 9.75
N VAL A 86 -5.88 10.36 9.46
CA VAL A 86 -6.68 10.52 8.25
C VAL A 86 -7.69 11.64 8.43
N ASN A 87 -7.78 12.51 7.45
CA ASN A 87 -8.76 13.60 7.37
C ASN A 87 -9.53 13.56 6.03
N GLU A 88 -10.50 14.45 5.86
CA GLU A 88 -11.33 14.52 4.65
C GLU A 88 -10.51 14.89 3.41
N GLU A 89 -9.49 15.73 3.54
CA GLU A 89 -8.62 16.11 2.43
C GLU A 89 -7.82 14.88 1.93
N MET A 90 -7.27 14.09 2.83
CA MET A 90 -6.56 12.85 2.49
C MET A 90 -7.49 11.83 1.81
N CYS A 91 -8.74 11.70 2.29
CA CYS A 91 -9.74 10.85 1.65
C CYS A 91 -10.07 11.34 0.24
N HIS A 92 -10.24 12.64 0.05
CA HIS A 92 -10.50 13.24 -1.26
C HIS A 92 -9.32 13.03 -2.21
N GLU A 93 -8.11 13.26 -1.76
CA GLU A 93 -6.89 13.06 -2.55
C GLU A 93 -6.75 11.61 -3.02
N THR A 94 -6.97 10.62 -2.14
CA THR A 94 -6.93 9.20 -2.51
C THR A 94 -8.06 8.79 -3.44
N TYR A 95 -9.24 9.37 -3.28
CA TYR A 95 -10.40 9.09 -4.13
C TYR A 95 -10.22 9.62 -5.55
N THR A 96 -9.63 10.81 -5.68
CA THR A 96 -9.42 11.50 -6.96
C THR A 96 -8.04 11.26 -7.58
N ALA A 97 -7.19 10.46 -6.92
CA ALA A 97 -5.84 10.18 -7.39
C ALA A 97 -5.86 9.73 -8.87
N PRO A 98 -4.98 10.24 -9.72
CA PRO A 98 -4.93 9.85 -11.13
C PRO A 98 -4.60 8.37 -11.32
N ARG A 99 -3.82 7.81 -10.41
CA ARG A 99 -3.53 6.36 -10.35
C ARG A 99 -4.46 5.70 -9.34
N GLN A 100 -5.22 4.72 -9.82
CA GLN A 100 -6.18 4.00 -8.99
C GLN A 100 -5.67 2.59 -8.67
N HIS A 101 -5.63 2.28 -7.39
CA HIS A 101 -5.34 0.94 -6.88
C HIS A 101 -6.27 0.65 -5.69
N ALA A 102 -6.57 -0.61 -5.41
CA ALA A 102 -7.46 -0.99 -4.31
C ALA A 102 -7.01 -0.43 -2.94
N CYS A 103 -5.70 -0.24 -2.73
CA CYS A 103 -5.19 0.37 -1.51
C CYS A 103 -5.69 1.81 -1.28
N ASN A 104 -6.10 2.54 -2.33
CA ASN A 104 -6.68 3.88 -2.17
C ASN A 104 -7.94 3.86 -1.30
N LEU A 105 -8.69 2.75 -1.35
CA LEU A 105 -9.91 2.60 -0.57
C LEU A 105 -9.64 2.39 0.94
N GLY A 106 -8.44 1.90 1.30
CA GLY A 106 -8.11 1.59 2.70
C GLY A 106 -8.17 2.80 3.62
N CYS A 107 -7.62 3.91 3.16
CA CYS A 107 -7.69 5.20 3.86
C CYS A 107 -9.14 5.65 4.07
N ILE A 108 -9.96 5.59 3.02
CA ILE A 108 -11.35 6.07 3.02
C ILE A 108 -12.24 5.18 3.89
N ILE A 109 -12.14 3.85 3.73
CA ILE A 109 -12.90 2.89 4.54
C ILE A 109 -12.57 3.06 6.03
N ALA A 110 -11.27 3.18 6.35
CA ALA A 110 -10.84 3.41 7.72
C ALA A 110 -11.45 4.69 8.31
N TYR A 111 -11.44 5.78 7.55
CA TYR A 111 -12.03 7.05 7.97
C TYR A 111 -13.54 6.93 8.19
N MET A 112 -14.28 6.29 7.29
CA MET A 112 -15.73 6.12 7.40
C MET A 112 -16.11 5.32 8.64
N ILE A 113 -15.47 4.16 8.86
CA ILE A 113 -15.74 3.30 10.02
C ILE A 113 -15.33 4.00 11.33
N ALA A 114 -14.17 4.66 11.34
CA ALA A 114 -13.71 5.41 12.52
C ALA A 114 -14.65 6.55 12.90
N LYS A 115 -15.18 7.28 11.92
CA LYS A 115 -16.15 8.36 12.14
C LYS A 115 -17.43 7.84 12.79
N GLU A 116 -17.93 6.68 12.39
CA GLU A 116 -19.11 6.04 12.98
C GLU A 116 -18.82 5.44 14.38
N ALA A 117 -17.61 4.88 14.55
CA ALA A 117 -17.16 4.34 15.84
C ALA A 117 -16.79 5.45 16.86
N GLY A 118 -16.66 6.70 16.42
CA GLY A 118 -16.25 7.82 17.27
C GLY A 118 -14.78 7.78 17.68
N CYS A 119 -13.91 7.22 16.85
CA CYS A 119 -12.47 7.08 17.10
C CYS A 119 -11.62 7.65 15.95
N PRO A 120 -10.30 7.83 16.12
CA PRO A 120 -9.42 8.29 15.05
C PRO A 120 -9.14 7.21 14.00
N ALA A 121 -8.97 7.64 12.76
CA ALA A 121 -8.45 6.83 11.67
C ALA A 121 -6.99 7.18 11.35
N TYR A 122 -6.18 6.17 11.03
CA TYR A 122 -4.76 6.35 10.68
C TYR A 122 -4.38 5.57 9.42
N ILE A 123 -3.31 6.02 8.77
CA ILE A 123 -2.51 5.24 7.82
C ILE A 123 -1.06 5.22 8.31
N ALA A 124 -0.31 4.18 7.93
CA ALA A 124 1.09 4.04 8.28
C ALA A 124 1.93 3.71 7.04
N ASP A 125 3.06 4.38 6.90
CA ASP A 125 4.05 4.15 5.84
C ASP A 125 3.39 3.80 4.47
N PRO A 126 2.58 4.70 3.86
CA PRO A 126 1.87 4.40 2.60
C PRO A 126 2.85 4.11 1.47
N GLY A 127 2.38 3.47 0.39
CA GLY A 127 3.22 3.09 -0.75
C GLY A 127 3.91 4.23 -1.48
N VAL A 128 3.52 5.46 -1.20
CA VAL A 128 4.07 6.71 -1.73
C VAL A 128 5.10 7.37 -0.79
N VAL A 129 5.55 6.66 0.24
CA VAL A 129 6.64 7.16 1.10
C VAL A 129 7.83 7.50 0.21
N ASP A 130 8.24 8.77 0.26
CA ASP A 130 9.36 9.30 -0.51
C ASP A 130 10.43 9.85 0.45
N GLU A 131 11.47 9.07 0.61
CA GLU A 131 12.66 9.40 1.39
C GLU A 131 13.93 9.30 0.55
N LEU A 132 13.76 9.27 -0.80
CA LEU A 132 14.86 9.18 -1.75
C LEU A 132 15.85 10.33 -1.53
N GLU A 133 17.14 10.02 -1.64
CA GLU A 133 18.18 11.04 -1.72
C GLU A 133 18.21 11.68 -3.11
N ASP A 134 18.79 12.85 -3.21
CA ASP A 134 18.81 13.61 -4.47
C ASP A 134 19.50 12.85 -5.59
N GLU A 135 20.56 12.10 -5.26
CA GLU A 135 21.28 11.24 -6.21
C GLU A 135 20.41 10.11 -6.75
N ALA A 136 19.51 9.57 -5.91
CA ALA A 136 18.57 8.52 -6.32
C ALA A 136 17.44 9.04 -7.22
N ARG A 137 17.25 10.36 -7.31
CA ARG A 137 16.24 11.00 -8.18
C ARG A 137 16.73 11.22 -9.61
N VAL A 138 18.05 11.14 -9.81
CA VAL A 138 18.66 11.36 -11.14
C VAL A 138 18.21 10.27 -12.10
N CYS A 139 17.70 10.68 -13.26
CA CYS A 139 17.38 9.80 -14.38
C CYS A 139 17.95 10.37 -15.69
N GLY A 140 17.94 9.60 -16.75
CA GLY A 140 18.51 9.99 -18.05
C GLY A 140 17.73 11.07 -18.82
N SER A 141 16.70 11.67 -18.22
CA SER A 141 15.87 12.70 -18.85
C SER A 141 15.67 13.90 -17.92
N PRO A 142 15.91 15.13 -18.41
CA PRO A 142 15.57 16.33 -17.64
C PRO A 142 14.06 16.62 -17.55
N LEU A 143 13.24 15.90 -18.31
CA LEU A 143 11.79 16.08 -18.37
C LEU A 143 11.02 15.18 -17.42
N MET A 144 11.70 14.23 -16.78
CA MET A 144 11.07 13.26 -15.89
C MET A 144 11.80 13.23 -14.55
N HIS A 145 11.02 13.13 -13.49
CA HIS A 145 11.54 12.86 -12.16
C HIS A 145 11.25 11.41 -11.80
N ARG A 146 12.24 10.76 -11.19
CA ARG A 146 12.06 9.42 -10.64
C ARG A 146 11.13 9.51 -9.44
N ILE A 147 10.05 8.74 -9.47
CA ILE A 147 9.08 8.62 -8.38
C ILE A 147 9.21 7.24 -7.74
N CYS A 148 8.91 7.18 -6.47
CA CYS A 148 9.03 5.98 -5.66
C CYS A 148 7.64 5.51 -5.24
N ILE A 149 7.21 4.34 -5.75
CA ILE A 149 5.99 3.65 -5.27
C ILE A 149 6.39 2.22 -4.94
N TRP A 150 6.39 1.91 -3.65
CA TRP A 150 7.00 0.70 -3.14
C TRP A 150 6.28 0.15 -1.91
N HIS A 151 6.69 -1.00 -1.41
CA HIS A 151 6.04 -1.63 -0.27
C HIS A 151 6.59 -1.10 1.06
N ALA A 152 6.50 0.21 1.27
CA ALA A 152 7.10 0.94 2.39
C ALA A 152 6.71 0.34 3.75
N LEU A 153 5.41 0.15 4.00
CA LEU A 153 4.90 -0.40 5.26
C LEU A 153 5.53 -1.75 5.59
N ASN A 154 5.52 -2.69 4.64
CA ASN A 154 6.07 -4.03 4.87
C ASN A 154 7.57 -3.99 5.06
N GLN A 155 8.31 -3.27 4.21
CA GLN A 155 9.76 -3.22 4.27
C GLN A 155 10.25 -2.56 5.57
N LYS A 156 9.65 -1.43 5.97
CA LYS A 156 9.99 -0.76 7.23
C LYS A 156 9.60 -1.59 8.45
N ALA A 157 8.46 -2.29 8.41
CA ALA A 157 8.04 -3.19 9.49
C ALA A 157 9.04 -4.36 9.66
N ILE A 158 9.45 -4.99 8.58
CA ILE A 158 10.42 -6.09 8.60
C ILE A 158 11.80 -5.59 9.04
N ALA A 159 12.24 -4.44 8.57
CA ALA A 159 13.51 -3.81 9.00
C ALA A 159 13.52 -3.52 10.51
N ARG A 160 12.43 -2.96 11.05
CA ARG A 160 12.27 -2.74 12.49
C ARG A 160 12.23 -4.07 13.28
N ARG A 161 11.53 -5.08 12.76
CA ARG A 161 11.46 -6.40 13.38
C ARG A 161 12.85 -7.06 13.41
N TYR A 162 13.59 -7.03 12.31
CA TYR A 162 14.95 -7.52 12.24
C TYR A 162 15.86 -6.78 13.22
N ALA A 163 15.83 -5.46 13.25
CA ALA A 163 16.63 -4.67 14.18
C ALA A 163 16.38 -5.09 15.64
N ARG A 164 15.11 -5.24 16.05
CA ARG A 164 14.77 -5.72 17.39
C ARG A 164 15.30 -7.13 17.67
N SER A 165 15.25 -8.04 16.70
CA SER A 165 15.74 -9.41 16.88
C SER A 165 17.24 -9.52 17.15
N ILE A 166 18.01 -8.50 16.74
CA ILE A 166 19.46 -8.42 16.99
C ILE A 166 19.81 -7.39 18.07
N GLY A 167 18.83 -6.92 18.84
CA GLY A 167 19.06 -5.97 19.94
C GLY A 167 19.49 -4.57 19.49
N ARG A 168 19.14 -4.16 18.26
CA ARG A 168 19.49 -2.85 17.69
C ARG A 168 18.25 -2.04 17.30
N ARG A 169 18.44 -0.76 17.10
CA ARG A 169 17.39 0.10 16.52
C ARG A 169 17.51 0.11 15.01
N TYR A 170 16.41 0.25 14.30
CA TYR A 170 16.40 0.36 12.84
C TYR A 170 17.19 1.58 12.34
N GLU A 171 17.16 2.67 13.10
CA GLU A 171 17.87 3.92 12.82
C GLU A 171 19.42 3.79 12.94
N ASP A 172 19.91 2.67 13.49
CA ASP A 172 21.35 2.40 13.62
C ASP A 172 21.88 1.48 12.52
N LEU A 173 21.00 1.07 11.58
CA LEU A 173 21.32 0.07 10.56
C LEU A 173 21.30 0.63 9.14
N ASN A 174 22.12 0.03 8.28
CA ASN A 174 22.02 0.13 6.84
C ASN A 174 21.60 -1.25 6.32
N LEU A 175 20.51 -1.32 5.56
CA LEU A 175 19.89 -2.57 5.11
C LEU A 175 19.53 -2.45 3.63
N ILE A 176 19.59 -3.58 2.92
CA ILE A 176 18.84 -3.77 1.69
C ILE A 176 17.64 -4.65 2.03
N VAL A 177 16.46 -4.16 1.78
CA VAL A 177 15.22 -4.90 2.06
C VAL A 177 14.50 -5.20 0.76
N CYS A 178 14.15 -6.46 0.56
CA CYS A 178 13.45 -6.95 -0.62
C CYS A 178 12.05 -7.43 -0.22
N HIS A 179 11.03 -6.81 -0.78
CA HIS A 179 9.67 -7.33 -0.78
C HIS A 179 9.45 -8.12 -2.07
N LEU A 180 9.24 -9.41 -1.95
CA LEU A 180 9.05 -10.34 -3.07
C LEU A 180 7.62 -10.87 -3.05
N GLY A 181 6.79 -10.41 -3.96
CA GLY A 181 5.39 -10.77 -4.08
C GLY A 181 4.88 -10.62 -5.51
N GLY A 182 3.59 -10.40 -5.72
CA GLY A 182 3.01 -10.05 -7.01
C GLY A 182 3.69 -8.83 -7.61
N GLY A 183 3.97 -7.81 -6.79
CA GLY A 183 4.93 -6.76 -7.09
C GLY A 183 6.23 -6.99 -6.34
N ILE A 184 7.36 -6.53 -6.90
CA ILE A 184 8.67 -6.60 -6.27
C ILE A 184 9.20 -5.19 -6.05
N SER A 185 9.57 -4.88 -4.81
CA SER A 185 10.32 -3.67 -4.50
C SER A 185 11.54 -3.98 -3.66
N ILE A 186 12.66 -3.38 -4.05
CA ILE A 186 13.94 -3.49 -3.37
C ILE A 186 14.33 -2.06 -2.96
N ALA A 187 14.62 -1.85 -1.70
CA ALA A 187 15.01 -0.55 -1.21
C ALA A 187 16.31 -0.60 -0.41
N ALA A 188 17.11 0.45 -0.57
CA ALA A 188 18.26 0.73 0.26
C ALA A 188 17.82 1.56 1.47
N HIS A 189 17.93 0.99 2.66
CA HIS A 189 17.60 1.67 3.91
C HIS A 189 18.88 2.12 4.61
N ARG A 190 18.94 3.39 4.93
CA ARG A 190 20.04 3.98 5.70
C ARG A 190 19.51 4.73 6.90
N LYS A 191 19.87 4.27 8.10
CA LYS A 191 19.52 4.93 9.38
C LYS A 191 18.02 5.25 9.49
N GLY A 192 17.16 4.24 9.20
CA GLY A 192 15.71 4.38 9.36
C GLY A 192 14.98 4.98 8.15
N ARG A 193 15.68 5.40 7.08
CA ARG A 193 15.12 5.99 5.87
C ARG A 193 15.37 5.10 4.66
N ALA A 194 14.42 5.02 3.75
CA ALA A 194 14.59 4.37 2.44
C ALA A 194 15.16 5.39 1.45
N ILE A 195 16.49 5.40 1.31
CA ILE A 195 17.22 6.38 0.51
C ILE A 195 17.17 6.13 -0.99
N ASP A 196 16.80 4.94 -1.40
CA ASP A 196 16.52 4.55 -2.79
C ASP A 196 15.56 3.36 -2.80
N ALA A 197 14.64 3.32 -3.75
CA ALA A 197 13.73 2.20 -4.00
C ALA A 197 13.25 2.22 -5.45
N ASN A 198 13.04 1.04 -6.05
CA ASN A 198 12.43 0.96 -7.37
C ASN A 198 10.91 1.24 -7.30
N ASN A 199 10.37 1.78 -8.38
CA ASN A 199 8.93 1.95 -8.55
C ASN A 199 8.28 0.60 -8.94
N ALA A 200 7.81 -0.11 -7.92
CA ALA A 200 7.22 -1.44 -8.09
C ALA A 200 5.83 -1.41 -8.76
N LEU A 201 5.13 -0.28 -8.77
CA LEU A 201 3.81 -0.16 -9.39
C LEU A 201 3.92 -0.08 -10.91
N ASP A 202 4.86 0.72 -11.41
CA ASP A 202 5.06 0.93 -12.84
C ASP A 202 6.02 -0.11 -13.48
N GLY A 203 6.46 -1.10 -12.70
CA GLY A 203 7.28 -2.21 -13.20
C GLY A 203 8.77 -1.89 -13.32
N GLU A 204 9.27 -0.86 -12.64
CA GLU A 204 10.71 -0.62 -12.51
C GLU A 204 11.38 -1.74 -11.69
N GLY A 205 12.57 -2.14 -12.07
CA GLY A 205 13.35 -3.15 -11.37
C GLY A 205 13.15 -4.57 -11.90
N PRO A 206 13.22 -5.62 -11.07
CA PRO A 206 13.11 -6.99 -11.51
C PRO A 206 11.69 -7.34 -11.97
N PHE A 207 11.56 -8.32 -12.86
CA PHE A 207 10.26 -8.87 -13.21
C PHE A 207 9.61 -9.60 -12.01
N SER A 208 8.29 -9.61 -11.99
CA SER A 208 7.50 -10.28 -10.95
C SER A 208 6.39 -11.12 -11.58
N PRO A 209 5.62 -11.92 -10.81
CA PRO A 209 4.46 -12.64 -11.34
C PRO A 209 3.44 -11.76 -12.09
N GLU A 210 3.37 -10.47 -11.77
CA GLU A 210 2.37 -9.54 -12.32
C GLU A 210 2.97 -8.43 -13.19
N ARG A 211 4.30 -8.33 -13.30
CA ARG A 211 4.99 -7.22 -13.99
C ARG A 211 6.23 -7.68 -14.72
N ALA A 212 6.42 -7.15 -15.91
CA ALA A 212 7.56 -7.50 -16.77
C ALA A 212 8.93 -7.02 -16.25
N GLY A 213 8.95 -6.07 -15.32
CA GLY A 213 10.18 -5.43 -14.87
C GLY A 213 10.73 -4.42 -15.88
N THR A 214 11.94 -3.95 -15.63
CA THR A 214 12.62 -3.02 -16.55
C THR A 214 13.02 -3.72 -17.83
N LEU A 215 12.46 -3.30 -18.97
CA LEU A 215 12.80 -3.78 -20.29
C LEU A 215 13.62 -2.74 -21.06
N GLY A 216 14.61 -3.19 -21.83
CA GLY A 216 15.29 -2.34 -22.80
C GLY A 216 14.31 -1.83 -23.85
N ARG A 217 14.44 -0.56 -24.26
CA ARG A 217 13.50 0.11 -25.17
C ARG A 217 13.22 -0.69 -26.45
N GLU A 218 14.26 -1.23 -27.09
CA GLU A 218 14.12 -2.01 -28.33
C GLU A 218 13.30 -3.29 -28.13
N ARG A 219 13.46 -3.94 -26.98
CA ARG A 219 12.69 -5.14 -26.63
C ARG A 219 11.23 -4.84 -26.31
N SER A 220 10.94 -3.67 -25.71
CA SER A 220 9.58 -3.25 -25.42
C SER A 220 8.75 -3.10 -26.70
N PHE A 221 9.31 -2.47 -27.74
CA PHE A 221 8.63 -2.33 -29.03
C PHE A 221 8.37 -3.68 -29.74
N ALA A 222 9.29 -4.63 -29.60
CA ALA A 222 9.10 -5.96 -30.17
C ALA A 222 7.95 -6.73 -29.49
N VAL A 223 7.78 -6.54 -28.18
CA VAL A 223 6.69 -7.16 -27.40
C VAL A 223 5.34 -6.51 -27.71
N GLU A 224 5.27 -5.19 -27.84
CA GLU A 224 4.04 -4.48 -28.24
C GLU A 224 3.50 -4.98 -29.59
N GLY A 225 4.37 -5.26 -30.56
CA GLY A 225 3.96 -5.81 -31.84
C GLY A 225 3.42 -7.24 -31.80
N VAL A 226 3.73 -8.01 -30.77
CA VAL A 226 3.37 -9.43 -30.66
C VAL A 226 2.17 -9.68 -29.72
N VAL A 227 2.00 -8.86 -28.70
CA VAL A 227 1.03 -9.13 -27.61
C VAL A 227 -0.13 -8.13 -27.60
N GLY A 228 -0.10 -7.09 -28.45
CA GLY A 228 -1.16 -6.06 -28.46
C GLY A 228 -1.29 -5.38 -27.08
N ILE A 229 -0.17 -5.14 -26.42
CA ILE A 229 -0.16 -4.34 -25.20
C ILE A 229 -0.41 -2.90 -25.65
N ASP A 230 -1.67 -2.54 -25.70
CA ASP A 230 -2.05 -1.14 -25.83
C ASP A 230 -1.44 -0.39 -24.66
N GLY A 231 -0.51 0.50 -24.98
CA GLY A 231 0.12 1.35 -23.99
C GLY A 231 -0.97 2.14 -23.28
N ALA A 232 -1.35 1.66 -22.11
CA ALA A 232 -2.13 2.46 -21.17
C ALA A 232 -1.21 3.60 -20.72
N THR A 233 -1.30 4.70 -21.45
CA THR A 233 -0.77 6.00 -21.04
C THR A 233 -1.45 6.49 -19.77
#